data_70509f00c1aecc30818e7363c4dd5f85
#
_entry.id   70509f00c1aecc30818e7363c4dd5f85
#
_cell.length_a   1.000
_cell.length_b   1.000
_cell.length_c   1.000
_cell.angle_alpha   90.00
_cell.angle_beta   90.00
_cell.angle_gamma   90.00
#
_symmetry.space_group_name_H-M   'P 1'
#
loop_
_entity.id
_entity.type
_entity.pdbx_description
1 polymer ?
#
loop_
_entity_poly.entity_id
_entity_poly.type
_entity_poly.pdbx_seq_one_letter_code
_entity_poly.pdbx_strand_id
1 'polypeptide(L)'
;LHFKNLKNKKIVIKNFNLKLIGEHNVLNATAAIAVCINVGVSIATIKKALKNFSGVQRRMTKIFTKKRNEFFDDYAHHPTEISSILDGIKQVYHTRKIITVFEPHRYSRVMSLIRIFSESFKKSDIVLICPLYAAGEKKKLNFNLFKFAKLISKNSKTQVVIIKNQNELSNYFKKNLISNEIIIGMGAGSISQWMRDLKFSL
;
A
#
# COMPACT_ATOMS: atom_id res chain seq x y z
N LEU A 1 23.41 -6.80 8.14
CA LEU A 1 22.66 -8.02 7.96
C LEU A 1 23.52 -9.19 8.44
N HIS A 2 22.98 -10.03 9.32
CA HIS A 2 23.64 -11.22 9.85
C HIS A 2 22.77 -12.44 9.58
N PHE A 3 23.32 -13.47 8.93
CA PHE A 3 22.62 -14.74 8.73
C PHE A 3 23.62 -15.90 8.51
N LYS A 4 23.13 -17.11 8.61
CA LYS A 4 23.89 -18.32 8.27
C LYS A 4 23.44 -18.79 6.89
N ASN A 5 24.38 -19.16 6.02
CA ASN A 5 24.08 -19.78 4.74
C ASN A 5 23.74 -21.28 4.91
N LEU A 6 23.35 -21.95 3.83
CA LEU A 6 23.04 -23.40 3.83
C LEU A 6 24.20 -24.28 4.31
N LYS A 7 25.46 -23.79 4.26
CA LYS A 7 26.65 -24.45 4.77
C LYS A 7 26.99 -24.04 6.21
N ASN A 8 26.03 -23.45 6.94
CA ASN A 8 26.18 -23.00 8.34
C ASN A 8 27.26 -21.92 8.57
N LYS A 9 27.82 -21.31 7.52
CA LYS A 9 28.78 -20.21 7.64
C LYS A 9 28.06 -18.91 7.98
N LYS A 10 28.53 -18.23 9.01
CA LYS A 10 28.03 -16.89 9.40
C LYS A 10 28.44 -15.87 8.33
N ILE A 11 27.46 -15.17 7.76
CA ILE A 11 27.69 -14.10 6.79
C ILE A 11 27.26 -12.78 7.41
N VAL A 12 28.12 -11.78 7.32
CA VAL A 12 27.85 -10.41 7.76
C VAL A 12 27.98 -9.49 6.55
N ILE A 13 26.89 -8.84 6.18
CA ILE A 13 26.88 -7.84 5.10
C ILE A 13 26.64 -6.47 5.73
N LYS A 14 27.54 -5.54 5.44
CA LYS A 14 27.44 -4.15 5.85
C LYS A 14 27.29 -3.24 4.63
N ASN A 15 26.74 -2.06 4.86
CA ASN A 15 26.71 -0.95 3.89
C ASN A 15 26.06 -1.33 2.55
N PHE A 16 24.79 -1.69 2.56
CA PHE A 16 23.98 -1.72 1.34
C PHE A 16 22.84 -0.69 1.41
N ASN A 17 22.48 -0.18 0.27
CA ASN A 17 21.51 0.90 0.13
C ASN A 17 20.24 0.36 -0.52
N LEU A 18 19.09 0.62 0.10
CA LEU A 18 17.77 0.27 -0.42
C LEU A 18 16.98 1.57 -0.59
N LYS A 19 16.50 1.83 -1.82
CA LYS A 19 15.71 3.04 -2.12
C LYS A 19 14.25 2.93 -1.68
N LEU A 20 13.79 1.73 -1.34
CA LEU A 20 12.39 1.47 -1.00
C LEU A 20 12.10 1.83 0.46
N ILE A 21 10.95 2.44 0.68
CA ILE A 21 10.47 2.90 1.99
C ILE A 21 9.81 1.74 2.74
N GLY A 22 10.00 1.71 4.07
CA GLY A 22 9.30 0.81 4.98
C GLY A 22 10.09 -0.44 5.38
N GLU A 23 9.92 -0.86 6.62
CA GLU A 23 10.60 -2.00 7.22
C GLU A 23 10.32 -3.31 6.45
N HIS A 24 9.09 -3.49 5.96
CA HIS A 24 8.73 -4.64 5.14
C HIS A 24 9.61 -4.78 3.89
N ASN A 25 10.06 -3.68 3.27
CA ASN A 25 10.97 -3.72 2.13
C ASN A 25 12.39 -4.10 2.56
N VAL A 26 12.81 -3.74 3.76
CA VAL A 26 14.08 -4.22 4.35
C VAL A 26 14.01 -5.74 4.55
N LEU A 27 12.90 -6.26 5.08
CA LEU A 27 12.69 -7.70 5.25
C LEU A 27 12.67 -8.44 3.90
N ASN A 28 11.97 -7.92 2.92
CA ASN A 28 11.94 -8.48 1.55
C ASN A 28 13.33 -8.50 0.92
N ALA A 29 14.08 -7.40 1.02
CA ALA A 29 15.45 -7.33 0.54
C ALA A 29 16.36 -8.32 1.27
N THR A 30 16.17 -8.48 2.58
CA THR A 30 16.91 -9.45 3.40
C THR A 30 16.69 -10.89 2.89
N ALA A 31 15.44 -11.26 2.63
CA ALA A 31 15.12 -12.58 2.08
C ALA A 31 15.74 -12.77 0.69
N ALA A 32 15.61 -11.78 -0.20
CA ALA A 32 16.22 -11.82 -1.54
C ALA A 32 17.74 -11.95 -1.48
N ILE A 33 18.41 -11.20 -0.62
CA ILE A 33 19.86 -11.29 -0.39
C ILE A 33 20.25 -12.70 0.06
N ALA A 34 19.52 -13.26 1.03
CA ALA A 34 19.80 -14.59 1.55
C ALA A 34 19.70 -15.64 0.44
N VAL A 35 18.66 -15.60 -0.40
CA VAL A 35 18.51 -16.49 -1.55
C VAL A 35 19.69 -16.32 -2.53
N CYS A 36 19.98 -15.08 -2.94
CA CYS A 36 21.05 -14.79 -3.90
C CYS A 36 22.41 -15.34 -3.44
N ILE A 37 22.73 -15.17 -2.15
CA ILE A 37 24.01 -15.70 -1.61
C ILE A 37 24.03 -17.24 -1.64
N ASN A 38 22.92 -17.88 -1.32
CA ASN A 38 22.86 -19.34 -1.30
C ASN A 38 22.94 -19.96 -2.71
N VAL A 39 22.52 -19.23 -3.75
CA VAL A 39 22.71 -19.65 -5.16
C VAL A 39 24.04 -19.14 -5.77
N GLY A 40 24.95 -18.56 -4.97
CA GLY A 40 26.30 -18.21 -5.38
C GLY A 40 26.48 -16.83 -5.99
N VAL A 41 25.50 -15.93 -5.91
CA VAL A 41 25.66 -14.54 -6.40
C VAL A 41 26.61 -13.76 -5.50
N SER A 42 27.57 -13.04 -6.09
CA SER A 42 28.54 -12.24 -5.34
C SER A 42 27.88 -11.08 -4.57
N ILE A 43 28.43 -10.76 -3.39
CA ILE A 43 27.94 -9.62 -2.57
C ILE A 43 28.04 -8.29 -3.33
N ALA A 44 29.07 -8.11 -4.16
CA ALA A 44 29.22 -6.91 -4.99
C ALA A 44 28.08 -6.75 -5.99
N THR A 45 27.71 -7.85 -6.67
CA THR A 45 26.56 -7.88 -7.60
C THR A 45 25.26 -7.58 -6.89
N ILE A 46 25.02 -8.18 -5.72
CA ILE A 46 23.81 -7.93 -4.90
C ILE A 46 23.71 -6.46 -4.51
N LYS A 47 24.80 -5.86 -4.02
CA LYS A 47 24.84 -4.43 -3.64
C LYS A 47 24.52 -3.52 -4.83
N LYS A 48 25.11 -3.80 -6.01
CA LYS A 48 24.85 -3.06 -7.25
C LYS A 48 23.39 -3.17 -7.66
N ALA A 49 22.80 -4.36 -7.60
CA ALA A 49 21.39 -4.60 -7.93
C ALA A 49 20.46 -3.83 -7.00
N LEU A 50 20.67 -3.93 -5.68
CA LEU A 50 19.84 -3.23 -4.68
C LEU A 50 19.91 -1.70 -4.81
N LYS A 51 21.11 -1.16 -5.07
CA LYS A 51 21.29 0.28 -5.30
C LYS A 51 20.49 0.79 -6.51
N ASN A 52 20.36 -0.03 -7.55
CA ASN A 52 19.67 0.31 -8.80
C ASN A 52 18.20 -0.10 -8.82
N PHE A 53 17.76 -0.91 -7.85
CA PHE A 53 16.39 -1.39 -7.78
C PHE A 53 15.44 -0.26 -7.36
N SER A 54 14.52 0.08 -8.25
CA SER A 54 13.53 1.16 -8.04
C SER A 54 12.16 0.65 -7.59
N GLY A 55 12.06 -0.63 -7.27
CA GLY A 55 10.81 -1.27 -6.87
C GLY A 55 10.09 -2.01 -8.00
N VAL A 56 8.96 -2.58 -7.67
CA VAL A 56 8.04 -3.25 -8.59
C VAL A 56 6.82 -2.34 -8.77
N GLN A 57 6.21 -2.37 -9.96
CA GLN A 57 4.96 -1.64 -10.18
C GLN A 57 3.90 -2.01 -9.13
N ARG A 58 3.07 -1.04 -8.76
CA ARG A 58 2.05 -1.18 -7.72
C ARG A 58 2.63 -1.57 -6.34
N ARG A 59 3.84 -1.08 -6.02
CA ARG A 59 4.46 -1.15 -4.69
C ARG A 59 4.99 0.24 -4.34
N MET A 60 4.14 1.07 -3.71
CA MET A 60 4.40 2.48 -3.44
C MET A 60 4.88 3.22 -4.70
N THR A 61 4.27 2.89 -5.85
CA THR A 61 4.64 3.50 -7.13
C THR A 61 4.06 4.90 -7.23
N LYS A 62 4.91 5.92 -7.30
CA LYS A 62 4.46 7.29 -7.55
C LYS A 62 3.91 7.40 -8.98
N ILE A 63 2.65 7.83 -9.11
CA ILE A 63 1.97 7.96 -10.40
C ILE A 63 2.17 9.36 -10.98
N PHE A 64 1.85 10.38 -10.19
CA PHE A 64 2.01 11.78 -10.57
C PHE A 64 2.04 12.70 -9.35
N THR A 65 2.32 13.98 -9.60
CA THR A 65 2.24 15.05 -8.60
C THR A 65 1.36 16.17 -9.14
N LYS A 66 0.47 16.73 -8.32
CA LYS A 66 -0.37 17.89 -8.65
C LYS A 66 -0.54 18.80 -7.43
N LYS A 67 -0.24 20.11 -7.58
CA LYS A 67 -0.31 21.10 -6.49
C LYS A 67 0.39 20.62 -5.20
N ARG A 68 1.61 20.08 -5.33
CA ARG A 68 2.41 19.48 -4.24
C ARG A 68 1.81 18.21 -3.62
N ASN A 69 0.66 17.75 -4.08
CA ASN A 69 0.09 16.46 -3.70
C ASN A 69 0.76 15.35 -4.48
N GLU A 70 1.10 14.26 -3.80
CA GLU A 70 1.75 13.09 -4.40
C GLU A 70 0.79 11.92 -4.42
N PHE A 71 0.60 11.36 -5.61
CA PHE A 71 -0.31 10.23 -5.86
C PHE A 71 0.48 8.95 -6.06
N PHE A 72 0.12 7.94 -5.29
CA PHE A 72 0.76 6.62 -5.29
C PHE A 72 -0.23 5.51 -5.61
N ASP A 73 0.28 4.41 -6.17
CA ASP A 73 -0.44 3.17 -6.42
C ASP A 73 0.24 2.02 -5.66
N ASP A 74 -0.55 1.26 -4.92
CA ASP A 74 -0.08 0.09 -4.20
C ASP A 74 -1.04 -1.10 -4.35
N TYR A 75 -0.48 -2.29 -4.42
CA TYR A 75 -1.24 -3.54 -4.56
C TYR A 75 -1.82 -4.05 -3.23
N ALA A 76 -1.52 -3.38 -2.11
CA ALA A 76 -1.97 -3.78 -0.79
C ALA A 76 -3.49 -4.01 -0.75
N HIS A 77 -3.86 -5.20 -0.38
CA HIS A 77 -5.25 -5.67 -0.31
C HIS A 77 -5.48 -6.64 0.88
N HIS A 78 -4.47 -6.80 1.71
CA HIS A 78 -4.53 -7.52 2.99
C HIS A 78 -4.35 -6.51 4.14
N PRO A 79 -5.04 -6.67 5.29
CA PRO A 79 -4.97 -5.67 6.36
C PRO A 79 -3.55 -5.43 6.90
N THR A 80 -2.73 -6.46 6.99
CA THR A 80 -1.33 -6.34 7.41
C THR A 80 -0.51 -5.51 6.42
N GLU A 81 -0.73 -5.69 5.11
CA GLU A 81 -0.05 -4.90 4.07
C GLU A 81 -0.44 -3.42 4.19
N ILE A 82 -1.74 -3.14 4.34
CA ILE A 82 -2.28 -1.78 4.50
C ILE A 82 -1.63 -1.08 5.70
N SER A 83 -1.63 -1.71 6.88
CA SER A 83 -1.00 -1.16 8.07
C SER A 83 0.48 -0.86 7.86
N SER A 84 1.23 -1.84 7.33
CA SER A 84 2.68 -1.71 7.12
C SER A 84 3.04 -0.56 6.16
N ILE A 85 2.24 -0.38 5.10
CA ILE A 85 2.46 0.71 4.13
C ILE A 85 2.12 2.05 4.76
N LEU A 86 1.00 2.18 5.45
CA LEU A 86 0.61 3.42 6.10
C LEU A 86 1.59 3.82 7.21
N ASP A 87 2.12 2.85 7.96
CA ASP A 87 3.17 3.09 8.95
C ASP A 87 4.46 3.61 8.27
N GLY A 88 4.88 2.99 7.17
CA GLY A 88 6.03 3.43 6.39
C GLY A 88 5.86 4.84 5.81
N ILE A 89 4.68 5.16 5.26
CA ILE A 89 4.35 6.49 4.77
C ILE A 89 4.41 7.51 5.91
N LYS A 90 3.82 7.21 7.06
CA LYS A 90 3.79 8.13 8.21
C LYS A 90 5.18 8.41 8.78
N GLN A 91 6.09 7.44 8.74
CA GLN A 91 7.49 7.65 9.14
C GLN A 91 8.24 8.64 8.23
N VAL A 92 7.95 8.62 6.93
CA VAL A 92 8.63 9.51 5.95
C VAL A 92 7.92 10.85 5.82
N TYR A 93 6.60 10.84 5.82
CA TYR A 93 5.75 12.02 5.59
C TYR A 93 4.96 12.39 6.86
N HIS A 94 5.62 12.43 8.02
CA HIS A 94 5.03 12.55 9.34
C HIS A 94 4.13 13.81 9.53
N THR A 95 4.37 14.89 8.78
CA THR A 95 3.58 16.14 8.85
C THR A 95 2.49 16.24 7.78
N ARG A 96 2.51 15.36 6.76
CA ARG A 96 1.56 15.41 5.65
C ARG A 96 0.30 14.62 5.96
N LYS A 97 -0.83 15.11 5.48
CA LYS A 97 -2.11 14.41 5.53
C LYS A 97 -2.10 13.22 4.55
N ILE A 98 -2.56 12.07 5.01
CA ILE A 98 -2.61 10.84 4.24
C ILE A 98 -4.06 10.53 3.88
N ILE A 99 -4.36 10.45 2.59
CA ILE A 99 -5.65 10.05 2.04
C ILE A 99 -5.49 8.68 1.38
N THR A 100 -6.15 7.68 1.92
CA THR A 100 -6.15 6.32 1.38
C THR A 100 -7.38 6.08 0.53
N VAL A 101 -7.21 5.71 -0.74
CA VAL A 101 -8.29 5.25 -1.63
C VAL A 101 -8.25 3.73 -1.63
N PHE A 102 -9.19 3.09 -0.95
CA PHE A 102 -9.17 1.65 -0.73
C PHE A 102 -10.25 0.92 -1.50
N GLU A 103 -9.86 -0.04 -2.33
CA GLU A 103 -10.75 -1.00 -2.98
C GLU A 103 -10.69 -2.35 -2.25
N PRO A 104 -11.71 -2.70 -1.45
CA PRO A 104 -11.78 -4.00 -0.82
C PRO A 104 -11.81 -5.12 -1.89
N HIS A 105 -11.05 -6.20 -1.66
CA HIS A 105 -10.85 -7.24 -2.66
C HIS A 105 -11.25 -8.61 -2.13
N ARG A 106 -12.23 -9.26 -2.77
CA ARG A 106 -12.90 -10.52 -2.42
C ARG A 106 -13.77 -10.44 -1.17
N TYR A 107 -15.01 -10.87 -1.30
CA TYR A 107 -15.95 -10.95 -0.18
C TYR A 107 -15.44 -11.86 0.94
N SER A 108 -14.92 -13.04 0.58
CA SER A 108 -14.39 -14.02 1.53
C SER A 108 -13.30 -13.42 2.41
N ARG A 109 -12.32 -12.73 1.83
CA ARG A 109 -11.23 -12.11 2.57
C ARG A 109 -11.72 -11.00 3.49
N VAL A 110 -12.53 -10.07 2.95
CA VAL A 110 -13.00 -8.94 3.76
C VAL A 110 -13.85 -9.41 4.93
N MET A 111 -14.72 -10.38 4.71
CA MET A 111 -15.60 -10.89 5.77
C MET A 111 -14.82 -11.68 6.84
N SER A 112 -13.86 -12.53 6.45
CA SER A 112 -13.06 -13.30 7.40
C SER A 112 -12.10 -12.43 8.23
N LEU A 113 -11.65 -11.31 7.69
CA LEU A 113 -10.67 -10.42 8.32
C LEU A 113 -11.26 -9.05 8.69
N ILE A 114 -12.59 -8.93 8.76
CA ILE A 114 -13.29 -7.65 8.89
C ILE A 114 -12.82 -6.81 10.09
N ARG A 115 -12.55 -7.47 11.22
CA ARG A 115 -12.05 -6.82 12.43
C ARG A 115 -10.65 -6.24 12.18
N ILE A 116 -9.73 -7.04 11.62
CA ILE A 116 -8.35 -6.62 11.36
C ILE A 116 -8.33 -5.50 10.32
N PHE A 117 -9.13 -5.60 9.24
CA PHE A 117 -9.29 -4.51 8.27
C PHE A 117 -9.74 -3.22 8.92
N SER A 118 -10.69 -3.29 9.85
CA SER A 118 -11.23 -2.08 10.49
C SER A 118 -10.21 -1.33 11.33
N GLU A 119 -9.12 -1.96 11.72
CA GLU A 119 -8.03 -1.38 12.51
C GLU A 119 -6.80 -0.98 11.67
N SER A 120 -6.79 -1.31 10.36
CA SER A 120 -5.60 -1.18 9.52
C SER A 120 -5.34 0.25 9.02
N PHE A 121 -6.29 1.17 9.20
CA PHE A 121 -6.21 2.53 8.66
C PHE A 121 -5.87 3.59 9.69
N LYS A 122 -5.34 3.22 10.86
CA LYS A 122 -5.04 4.14 12.00
C LYS A 122 -4.08 5.28 11.63
N LYS A 123 -3.29 5.12 10.59
CA LYS A 123 -2.34 6.16 10.10
C LYS A 123 -2.85 6.93 8.90
N SER A 124 -4.07 6.66 8.44
CA SER A 124 -4.73 7.44 7.40
C SER A 124 -5.63 8.51 8.02
N ASP A 125 -5.56 9.73 7.52
CA ASP A 125 -6.43 10.84 7.98
C ASP A 125 -7.82 10.73 7.36
N ILE A 126 -7.89 10.28 6.09
CA ILE A 126 -9.14 10.01 5.38
C ILE A 126 -9.02 8.68 4.63
N VAL A 127 -10.08 7.87 4.69
CA VAL A 127 -10.24 6.68 3.85
C VAL A 127 -11.41 6.88 2.88
N LEU A 128 -11.10 6.86 1.59
CA LEU A 128 -12.09 6.81 0.51
C LEU A 128 -12.30 5.35 0.17
N ILE A 129 -13.41 4.76 0.61
CA ILE A 129 -13.68 3.34 0.38
C ILE A 129 -14.50 3.15 -0.90
N CYS A 130 -13.95 2.40 -1.84
CA CYS A 130 -14.54 2.08 -3.14
C CYS A 130 -15.40 0.80 -3.06
N PRO A 131 -16.21 0.50 -4.11
CA PRO A 131 -16.92 -0.77 -4.21
C PRO A 131 -15.97 -1.95 -4.08
N LEU A 132 -16.47 -3.04 -3.49
CA LEU A 132 -15.69 -4.27 -3.37
C LEU A 132 -15.47 -4.90 -4.74
N TYR A 133 -14.21 -5.20 -5.07
CA TYR A 133 -13.84 -5.96 -6.26
C TYR A 133 -13.96 -7.46 -5.96
N ALA A 134 -14.91 -8.12 -6.63
CA ALA A 134 -15.29 -9.51 -6.31
C ALA A 134 -14.21 -10.55 -6.73
N ALA A 135 -13.39 -10.25 -7.76
CA ALA A 135 -12.36 -11.16 -8.29
C ALA A 135 -12.92 -12.57 -8.62
N GLY A 136 -14.09 -12.63 -9.28
CA GLY A 136 -14.75 -13.87 -9.66
C GLY A 136 -15.63 -14.50 -8.57
N GLU A 137 -15.64 -13.97 -7.35
CA GLU A 137 -16.57 -14.46 -6.32
C GLU A 137 -17.99 -13.99 -6.57
N LYS A 138 -18.98 -14.84 -6.27
CA LYS A 138 -20.38 -14.44 -6.23
C LYS A 138 -20.61 -13.40 -5.12
N LYS A 139 -21.46 -12.42 -5.40
CA LYS A 139 -21.84 -11.41 -4.40
C LYS A 139 -22.40 -12.07 -3.14
N LYS A 140 -21.86 -11.69 -1.99
CA LYS A 140 -22.36 -12.16 -0.67
C LYS A 140 -23.40 -11.18 -0.16
N LEU A 141 -24.64 -11.64 0.04
CA LEU A 141 -25.78 -10.81 0.46
C LEU A 141 -25.61 -10.22 1.86
N ASN A 142 -24.84 -10.87 2.72
CA ASN A 142 -24.55 -10.43 4.08
C ASN A 142 -23.38 -9.43 4.17
N PHE A 143 -22.67 -9.11 3.06
CA PHE A 143 -21.67 -8.05 3.05
C PHE A 143 -22.36 -6.70 2.81
N ASN A 144 -22.10 -5.75 3.70
CA ASN A 144 -22.61 -4.39 3.61
C ASN A 144 -21.47 -3.39 3.72
N LEU A 145 -21.18 -2.69 2.61
CA LEU A 145 -20.07 -1.73 2.52
C LEU A 145 -20.24 -0.56 3.52
N PHE A 146 -21.45 -0.10 3.77
CA PHE A 146 -21.71 0.99 4.72
C PHE A 146 -21.39 0.57 6.16
N LYS A 147 -21.80 -0.65 6.57
CA LYS A 147 -21.44 -1.20 7.87
C LYS A 147 -19.93 -1.37 8.01
N PHE A 148 -19.26 -1.82 6.95
CA PHE A 148 -17.80 -1.96 6.91
C PHE A 148 -17.10 -0.60 7.04
N ALA A 149 -17.54 0.42 6.29
CA ALA A 149 -17.04 1.79 6.40
C ALA A 149 -17.20 2.37 7.81
N LYS A 150 -18.36 2.18 8.45
CA LYS A 150 -18.58 2.58 9.85
C LYS A 150 -17.63 1.88 10.81
N LEU A 151 -17.35 0.59 10.60
CA LEU A 151 -16.45 -0.17 11.44
C LEU A 151 -15.01 0.35 11.32
N ILE A 152 -14.54 0.65 10.10
CA ILE A 152 -13.24 1.29 9.86
C ILE A 152 -13.17 2.64 10.57
N SER A 153 -14.18 3.49 10.38
CA SER A 153 -14.19 4.81 11.02
C SER A 153 -14.09 4.73 12.54
N LYS A 154 -14.83 3.79 13.17
CA LYS A 154 -14.81 3.56 14.59
C LYS A 154 -13.45 3.05 15.10
N ASN A 155 -12.92 1.98 14.50
CA ASN A 155 -11.77 1.23 15.03
C ASN A 155 -10.42 1.84 14.62
N SER A 156 -10.35 2.46 13.45
CA SER A 156 -9.17 3.21 13.00
C SER A 156 -9.18 4.68 13.43
N LYS A 157 -10.31 5.20 13.95
CA LYS A 157 -10.49 6.60 14.33
C LYS A 157 -10.17 7.57 13.19
N THR A 158 -10.59 7.23 11.99
CA THR A 158 -10.36 7.99 10.75
C THR A 158 -11.68 8.38 10.10
N GLN A 159 -11.68 9.46 9.33
CA GLN A 159 -12.82 9.82 8.50
C GLN A 159 -12.94 8.83 7.34
N VAL A 160 -14.15 8.31 7.09
CA VAL A 160 -14.40 7.39 5.98
C VAL A 160 -15.49 7.96 5.08
N VAL A 161 -15.21 8.01 3.77
CA VAL A 161 -16.14 8.44 2.73
C VAL A 161 -16.33 7.29 1.74
N ILE A 162 -17.57 6.96 1.42
CA ILE A 162 -17.89 5.93 0.43
C ILE A 162 -17.87 6.57 -0.95
N ILE A 163 -17.13 5.98 -1.88
CA ILE A 163 -17.01 6.37 -3.28
C ILE A 163 -17.68 5.29 -4.14
N LYS A 164 -18.68 5.65 -4.92
CA LYS A 164 -19.48 4.67 -5.68
C LYS A 164 -18.84 4.27 -7.02
N ASN A 165 -18.08 5.17 -7.63
CA ASN A 165 -17.45 4.98 -8.93
C ASN A 165 -16.30 5.95 -9.16
N GLN A 166 -15.57 5.78 -10.25
CA GLN A 166 -14.42 6.59 -10.63
C GLN A 166 -14.75 8.09 -10.80
N ASN A 167 -15.92 8.42 -11.35
CA ASN A 167 -16.34 9.82 -11.52
C ASN A 167 -16.54 10.51 -10.16
N GLU A 168 -17.11 9.80 -9.20
CA GLU A 168 -17.29 10.32 -7.85
C GLU A 168 -15.94 10.52 -7.13
N LEU A 169 -14.98 9.62 -7.35
CA LEU A 169 -13.60 9.78 -6.86
C LEU A 169 -12.95 11.04 -7.43
N SER A 170 -13.05 11.25 -8.72
CA SER A 170 -12.55 12.46 -9.39
C SER A 170 -13.19 13.73 -8.85
N ASN A 171 -14.53 13.73 -8.72
CA ASN A 171 -15.29 14.85 -8.18
C ASN A 171 -14.93 15.15 -6.70
N TYR A 172 -14.71 14.10 -5.91
CA TYR A 172 -14.25 14.25 -4.54
C TYR A 172 -12.92 15.02 -4.49
N PHE A 173 -11.92 14.62 -5.27
CA PHE A 173 -10.63 15.29 -5.29
C PHE A 173 -10.69 16.71 -5.87
N LYS A 174 -11.51 16.96 -6.90
CA LYS A 174 -11.72 18.32 -7.43
C LYS A 174 -12.19 19.31 -6.37
N LYS A 175 -13.05 18.83 -5.46
CA LYS A 175 -13.68 19.67 -4.43
C LYS A 175 -12.86 19.76 -3.14
N ASN A 176 -12.14 18.71 -2.76
CA ASN A 176 -11.59 18.56 -1.42
C ASN A 176 -10.07 18.50 -1.36
N LEU A 177 -9.38 18.41 -2.53
CA LEU A 177 -7.91 18.32 -2.54
C LEU A 177 -7.29 19.64 -2.10
N ILE A 178 -6.54 19.58 -1.01
CA ILE A 178 -5.75 20.71 -0.51
C ILE A 178 -4.32 20.57 -1.07
N SER A 179 -3.37 21.34 -0.60
CA SER A 179 -1.96 21.24 -1.00
C SER A 179 -1.18 20.37 -0.01
N ASN A 180 -0.15 19.67 -0.50
CA ASN A 180 0.83 18.94 0.30
C ASN A 180 0.28 17.68 1.00
N GLU A 181 -0.66 16.99 0.34
CA GLU A 181 -1.21 15.71 0.83
C GLU A 181 -0.52 14.51 0.15
N ILE A 182 -0.56 13.36 0.80
CA ILE A 182 -0.20 12.06 0.22
C ILE A 182 -1.48 11.30 -0.08
N ILE A 183 -1.65 10.92 -1.35
CA ILE A 183 -2.81 10.14 -1.80
C ILE A 183 -2.31 8.78 -2.25
N ILE A 184 -2.84 7.70 -1.66
CA ILE A 184 -2.44 6.36 -2.01
C ILE A 184 -3.66 5.49 -2.36
N GLY A 185 -3.68 4.95 -3.59
CA GLY A 185 -4.61 3.91 -4.00
C GLY A 185 -4.13 2.54 -3.55
N MET A 186 -4.99 1.81 -2.84
CA MET A 186 -4.69 0.47 -2.33
C MET A 186 -5.74 -0.52 -2.78
N GLY A 187 -5.29 -1.61 -3.41
CA GLY A 187 -6.17 -2.68 -3.87
C GLY A 187 -5.58 -3.52 -5.00
N ALA A 188 -6.13 -4.71 -5.22
CA ALA A 188 -5.64 -5.65 -6.23
C ALA A 188 -6.50 -5.67 -7.51
N GLY A 189 -7.54 -4.86 -7.59
CA GLY A 189 -8.46 -4.78 -8.72
C GLY A 189 -8.30 -3.52 -9.57
N SER A 190 -9.42 -2.85 -9.81
CA SER A 190 -9.52 -1.70 -10.74
C SER A 190 -8.95 -0.39 -10.22
N ILE A 191 -8.73 -0.26 -8.93
CA ILE A 191 -8.32 1.00 -8.30
C ILE A 191 -7.02 1.57 -8.88
N SER A 192 -6.09 0.72 -9.30
CA SER A 192 -4.84 1.16 -9.94
C SER A 192 -5.13 2.00 -11.20
N GLN A 193 -6.09 1.57 -12.02
CA GLN A 193 -6.49 2.33 -13.21
C GLN A 193 -7.20 3.62 -12.82
N TRP A 194 -8.12 3.60 -11.87
CA TRP A 194 -8.80 4.81 -11.39
C TRP A 194 -7.81 5.86 -10.90
N MET A 195 -6.80 5.45 -10.15
CA MET A 195 -5.75 6.35 -9.66
C MET A 195 -4.92 6.96 -10.79
N ARG A 196 -4.60 6.19 -11.84
CA ARG A 196 -3.87 6.69 -13.01
C ARG A 196 -4.68 7.70 -13.81
N ASP A 197 -5.98 7.44 -13.97
CA ASP A 197 -6.90 8.29 -14.73
C ASP A 197 -7.16 9.64 -14.04
N LEU A 198 -6.99 9.74 -12.72
CA LEU A 198 -7.04 11.01 -11.99
C LEU A 198 -6.10 12.06 -12.55
N LYS A 199 -4.95 11.66 -13.12
CA LYS A 199 -4.00 12.58 -13.77
C LYS A 199 -4.64 13.43 -14.85
N PHE A 200 -5.61 12.86 -15.58
CA PHE A 200 -6.29 13.54 -16.70
C PHE A 200 -7.57 14.26 -16.27
N SER A 201 -8.10 13.92 -15.11
CA SER A 201 -9.37 14.45 -14.61
C SER A 201 -9.23 15.54 -13.56
N LEU A 202 -8.09 15.68 -12.92
CA LEU A 202 -7.75 16.75 -11.95
C LEU A 202 -6.97 17.88 -12.61
#